data_fbf4613cc2585eaae25bf97f74cd3100
#
_entry.id   fbf4613cc2585eaae25bf97f74cd3100
#
_cell.length_a   1.000
_cell.length_b   1.000
_cell.length_c   1.000
_cell.angle_alpha   90.00
_cell.angle_beta   90.00
_cell.angle_gamma   90.00
#
_symmetry.space_group_name_H-M   'P 1'
#
loop_
_entity.id
_entity.type
_entity.pdbx_description
1 polymer ?
#
loop_
_entity_poly.entity_id
_entity_poly.type
_entity_poly.pdbx_seq_one_letter_code
_entity_poly.pdbx_strand_id
1 'polypeptide(L)'
;MCDSKKASQPGLLAGFFCPQGGGDRGAYTHAMLWVKSFHIVFVASWFAGLFYLPRIFVNLAMVPPESVAERARLLLMARKLMRFMTLLAVPALALGLWLWLGYGIGRGPGNGWLHAKLGIVVLLLGYHHACGVLLRRFEVGTNRRSHAWFRWFNEAPVILLLLAVVLAVVKPF
;
A
#
# COMPACT_ATOMS: atom_id res chain seq x y z
N MET A 1 1.76 46.18 16.94
CA MET A 1 1.77 47.49 17.62
C MET A 1 0.32 47.80 17.90
N CYS A 2 -0.20 47.34 19.02
CA CYS A 2 -1.56 47.56 19.45
C CYS A 2 -1.48 48.31 20.77
N ASP A 3 -2.06 49.49 20.76
CA ASP A 3 -1.86 50.57 21.74
C ASP A 3 -2.59 50.23 23.04
N SER A 4 -1.85 50.29 24.12
CA SER A 4 -2.27 50.06 25.51
C SER A 4 -2.72 51.36 26.12
N LYS A 5 -4.01 51.71 25.99
CA LYS A 5 -4.69 52.70 26.89
C LYS A 5 -6.19 52.67 26.71
N LYS A 6 -6.88 52.00 27.59
CA LYS A 6 -8.06 52.46 28.33
C LYS A 6 -8.64 51.32 29.18
N ALA A 7 -8.18 51.29 30.42
CA ALA A 7 -8.91 50.65 31.51
C ALA A 7 -10.09 51.57 31.91
N SER A 8 -11.26 50.98 32.04
CA SER A 8 -12.30 51.19 33.03
C SER A 8 -13.69 51.00 32.44
N GLN A 9 -14.29 49.85 32.73
CA GLN A 9 -15.60 49.71 33.36
C GLN A 9 -16.05 48.24 33.35
N PRO A 10 -16.62 47.71 34.41
CA PRO A 10 -16.99 46.31 34.52
C PRO A 10 -18.39 46.08 33.95
N GLY A 11 -18.47 45.28 32.91
CA GLY A 11 -19.71 44.73 32.35
C GLY A 11 -19.64 43.23 32.39
N LEU A 12 -20.12 42.65 33.49
CA LEU A 12 -20.45 41.24 33.63
C LEU A 12 -21.36 40.83 32.45
N LEU A 13 -21.11 39.64 31.84
CA LEU A 13 -21.95 38.96 30.84
C LEU A 13 -21.65 39.13 29.33
N ALA A 14 -20.42 39.41 28.94
CA ALA A 14 -20.05 39.30 27.50
C ALA A 14 -18.93 38.29 27.24
N GLY A 15 -18.86 37.19 28.00
CA GLY A 15 -17.79 36.20 27.95
C GLY A 15 -18.24 34.77 27.58
N PHE A 16 -19.29 34.59 26.78
CA PHE A 16 -19.75 33.23 26.47
C PHE A 16 -20.31 33.08 25.05
N PHE A 17 -19.58 33.50 24.03
CA PHE A 17 -19.85 32.98 22.69
C PHE A 17 -18.65 33.28 21.77
N CYS A 18 -17.50 32.65 22.06
CA CYS A 18 -16.57 32.32 21.00
C CYS A 18 -17.01 30.97 20.45
N PRO A 19 -17.48 30.86 19.21
CA PRO A 19 -17.66 29.54 18.60
C PRO A 19 -16.28 28.93 18.46
N GLN A 20 -15.96 27.98 19.34
CA GLN A 20 -14.81 27.11 19.21
C GLN A 20 -15.00 26.28 17.92
N GLY A 21 -14.54 26.79 16.78
CA GLY A 21 -14.42 26.04 15.52
C GLY A 21 -13.36 24.95 15.58
N GLY A 22 -13.20 24.28 16.72
CA GLY A 22 -12.22 23.21 16.95
C GLY A 22 -12.74 21.79 16.70
N GLY A 23 -14.06 21.59 16.73
CA GLY A 23 -14.67 20.26 16.63
C GLY A 23 -14.43 19.57 15.27
N ASP A 24 -14.60 20.28 14.18
CA ASP A 24 -14.50 19.71 12.83
C ASP A 24 -13.07 19.33 12.45
N ARG A 25 -12.09 20.13 12.82
CA ARG A 25 -10.67 19.82 12.49
C ARG A 25 -10.17 18.58 13.22
N GLY A 26 -10.56 18.40 14.48
CA GLY A 26 -10.21 17.20 15.25
C GLY A 26 -10.82 15.94 14.67
N ALA A 27 -12.11 15.93 14.40
CA ALA A 27 -12.82 14.81 13.80
C ALA A 27 -12.26 14.42 12.41
N TYR A 28 -11.97 15.42 11.56
CA TYR A 28 -11.37 15.22 10.25
C TYR A 28 -9.97 14.59 10.34
N THR A 29 -9.14 15.04 11.28
CA THR A 29 -7.80 14.47 11.52
C THR A 29 -7.88 13.04 12.00
N HIS A 30 -8.79 12.72 12.94
CA HIS A 30 -9.01 11.35 13.39
C HIS A 30 -9.48 10.42 12.28
N ALA A 31 -10.45 10.83 11.47
CA ALA A 31 -10.91 10.06 10.31
C ALA A 31 -9.78 9.78 9.32
N MET A 32 -8.95 10.78 9.01
CA MET A 32 -7.78 10.63 8.15
C MET A 32 -6.77 9.61 8.70
N LEU A 33 -6.53 9.61 10.02
CA LEU A 33 -5.61 8.66 10.66
C LEU A 33 -6.12 7.22 10.55
N TRP A 34 -7.44 7.00 10.71
CA TRP A 34 -8.04 5.68 10.51
C TRP A 34 -7.89 5.19 9.08
N VAL A 35 -8.19 6.02 8.07
CA VAL A 35 -8.01 5.68 6.65
C VAL A 35 -6.54 5.35 6.35
N LYS A 36 -5.59 6.13 6.90
CA LYS A 36 -4.16 5.87 6.76
C LYS A 36 -3.76 4.54 7.38
N SER A 37 -4.26 4.21 8.58
CA SER A 37 -3.97 2.97 9.28
C SER A 37 -4.47 1.75 8.49
N PHE A 38 -5.71 1.78 8.01
CA PHE A 38 -6.25 0.72 7.16
C PHE A 38 -5.48 0.59 5.84
N HIS A 39 -5.12 1.71 5.22
CA HIS A 39 -4.29 1.67 4.00
C HIS A 39 -2.96 0.94 4.26
N ILE A 40 -2.27 1.23 5.38
CA ILE A 40 -1.02 0.57 5.75
C ILE A 40 -1.22 -0.94 5.95
N VAL A 41 -2.30 -1.34 6.66
CA VAL A 41 -2.61 -2.76 6.91
C VAL A 41 -2.86 -3.50 5.59
N PHE A 42 -3.67 -2.95 4.68
CA PHE A 42 -3.95 -3.58 3.40
C PHE A 42 -2.71 -3.63 2.49
N VAL A 43 -1.88 -2.60 2.48
CA VAL A 43 -0.60 -2.61 1.76
C VAL A 43 0.32 -3.70 2.31
N ALA A 44 0.51 -3.78 3.63
CA ALA A 44 1.36 -4.80 4.25
C ALA A 44 0.86 -6.22 3.94
N SER A 45 -0.45 -6.43 4.03
CA SER A 45 -1.09 -7.72 3.71
C SER A 45 -0.94 -8.10 2.23
N TRP A 46 -1.05 -7.13 1.32
CA TRP A 46 -0.80 -7.34 -0.11
C TRP A 46 0.65 -7.73 -0.37
N PHE A 47 1.62 -7.03 0.25
CA PHE A 47 3.04 -7.37 0.13
C PHE A 47 3.36 -8.76 0.69
N ALA A 48 2.72 -9.19 1.77
CA ALA A 48 2.88 -10.56 2.28
C ALA A 48 2.55 -11.61 1.20
N GLY A 49 1.48 -11.38 0.42
CA GLY A 49 1.14 -12.22 -0.73
C GLY A 49 2.19 -12.17 -1.85
N LEU A 50 2.68 -10.95 -2.18
CA LEU A 50 3.72 -10.75 -3.19
C LEU A 50 5.06 -11.41 -2.82
N PHE A 51 5.39 -11.52 -1.53
CA PHE A 51 6.57 -12.23 -1.05
C PHE A 51 6.41 -13.75 -1.07
N TYR A 52 5.22 -14.24 -0.76
CA TYR A 52 5.01 -15.67 -0.60
C TYR A 52 4.73 -16.40 -1.92
N LEU A 53 4.04 -15.76 -2.86
CA LEU A 53 3.68 -16.39 -4.15
C LEU A 53 4.89 -16.82 -4.99
N PRO A 54 5.96 -16.02 -5.16
CA PRO A 54 7.14 -16.45 -5.90
C PRO A 54 7.88 -17.61 -5.23
N ARG A 55 7.81 -17.73 -3.90
CA ARG A 55 8.38 -18.90 -3.18
C ARG A 55 7.63 -20.19 -3.54
N ILE A 56 6.30 -20.11 -3.72
CA ILE A 56 5.54 -21.26 -4.25
C ILE A 56 6.01 -21.58 -5.66
N PHE A 57 6.29 -20.58 -6.51
CA PHE A 57 6.81 -20.80 -7.87
C PHE A 57 8.19 -21.46 -7.89
N VAL A 58 9.08 -21.12 -6.91
CA VAL A 58 10.36 -21.82 -6.73
C VAL A 58 10.11 -23.31 -6.50
N ASN A 59 9.22 -23.65 -5.56
CA ASN A 59 8.88 -25.04 -5.25
C ASN A 59 8.24 -25.74 -6.47
N LEU A 60 7.29 -25.09 -7.15
CA LEU A 60 6.65 -25.63 -8.38
C LEU A 60 7.67 -25.91 -9.49
N ALA A 61 8.72 -25.11 -9.60
CA ALA A 61 9.78 -25.31 -10.60
C ALA A 61 10.74 -26.47 -10.23
N MET A 62 10.71 -26.94 -8.98
CA MET A 62 11.53 -28.03 -8.47
C MET A 62 10.79 -29.36 -8.43
N VAL A 63 9.46 -29.35 -8.50
CA VAL A 63 8.64 -30.58 -8.46
C VAL A 63 8.93 -31.48 -9.65
N PRO A 64 9.29 -32.75 -9.45
CA PRO A 64 9.49 -33.71 -10.53
C PRO A 64 8.19 -33.93 -11.32
N PRO A 65 8.27 -34.23 -12.64
CA PRO A 65 7.08 -34.45 -13.48
C PRO A 65 6.17 -35.55 -12.99
N GLU A 66 6.71 -36.55 -12.28
CA GLU A 66 6.00 -37.71 -11.75
C GLU A 66 5.15 -37.38 -10.51
N SER A 67 5.48 -36.29 -9.80
CA SER A 67 4.78 -35.86 -8.56
C SER A 67 3.51 -35.05 -8.86
N VAL A 68 2.53 -35.67 -9.52
CA VAL A 68 1.28 -35.02 -9.93
C VAL A 68 0.50 -34.43 -8.74
N ALA A 69 0.41 -35.17 -7.63
CA ALA A 69 -0.34 -34.75 -6.43
C ALA A 69 0.30 -33.50 -5.77
N GLU A 70 1.61 -33.47 -5.65
CA GLU A 70 2.36 -32.34 -5.09
C GLU A 70 2.19 -31.09 -5.95
N ARG A 71 2.37 -31.25 -7.27
CA ARG A 71 2.14 -30.17 -8.24
C ARG A 71 0.73 -29.60 -8.15
N ALA A 72 -0.29 -30.47 -8.08
CA ALA A 72 -1.69 -30.04 -7.96
C ALA A 72 -1.94 -29.24 -6.67
N ARG A 73 -1.35 -29.70 -5.54
CA ARG A 73 -1.44 -29.01 -4.25
C ARG A 73 -0.81 -27.63 -4.28
N LEU A 74 0.41 -27.50 -4.80
CA LEU A 74 1.11 -26.21 -4.92
C LEU A 74 0.38 -25.24 -5.84
N LEU A 75 -0.16 -25.72 -6.98
CA LEU A 75 -0.98 -24.91 -7.87
C LEU A 75 -2.27 -24.42 -7.19
N LEU A 76 -2.92 -25.27 -6.39
CA LEU A 76 -4.10 -24.87 -5.63
C LEU A 76 -3.76 -23.77 -4.61
N MET A 77 -2.64 -23.91 -3.89
CA MET A 77 -2.15 -22.89 -2.95
C MET A 77 -1.83 -21.58 -3.66
N ALA A 78 -1.09 -21.62 -4.76
CA ALA A 78 -0.73 -20.45 -5.55
C ALA A 78 -1.96 -19.71 -6.08
N ARG A 79 -2.96 -20.46 -6.57
CA ARG A 79 -4.23 -19.90 -7.07
C ARG A 79 -5.04 -19.21 -5.97
N LYS A 80 -5.17 -19.86 -4.81
CA LYS A 80 -5.86 -19.27 -3.65
C LYS A 80 -5.15 -18.00 -3.17
N LEU A 81 -3.81 -18.04 -3.07
CA LEU A 81 -3.02 -16.90 -2.66
C LEU A 81 -3.12 -15.74 -3.67
N MET A 82 -3.06 -16.02 -4.97
CA MET A 82 -3.21 -15.00 -6.01
C MET A 82 -4.56 -14.28 -5.90
N ARG A 83 -5.66 -15.02 -5.69
CA ARG A 83 -6.98 -14.42 -5.48
C ARG A 83 -7.03 -13.57 -4.21
N PHE A 84 -6.48 -14.08 -3.12
CA PHE A 84 -6.46 -13.38 -1.84
C PHE A 84 -5.66 -12.07 -1.91
N MET A 85 -4.45 -12.08 -2.48
CA MET A 85 -3.66 -10.87 -2.60
C MET A 85 -4.25 -9.86 -3.59
N THR A 86 -4.99 -10.31 -4.62
CA THR A 86 -5.74 -9.42 -5.52
C THR A 86 -6.88 -8.73 -4.77
N LEU A 87 -7.60 -9.47 -3.91
CA LEU A 87 -8.66 -8.90 -3.06
C LEU A 87 -8.10 -7.84 -2.10
N LEU A 88 -6.89 -8.05 -1.55
CA LEU A 88 -6.24 -7.07 -0.67
C LEU A 88 -5.66 -5.85 -1.41
N ALA A 89 -5.24 -6.04 -2.66
CA ALA A 89 -4.72 -4.94 -3.49
C ALA A 89 -5.79 -3.88 -3.77
N VAL A 90 -7.05 -4.28 -3.96
CA VAL A 90 -8.15 -3.36 -4.27
C VAL A 90 -8.36 -2.31 -3.16
N PRO A 91 -8.60 -2.68 -1.88
CA PRO A 91 -8.74 -1.69 -0.81
C PRO A 91 -7.44 -0.93 -0.54
N ALA A 92 -6.27 -1.56 -0.69
CA ALA A 92 -5.00 -0.86 -0.57
C ALA A 92 -4.89 0.30 -1.56
N LEU A 93 -5.23 0.08 -2.83
CA LEU A 93 -5.21 1.11 -3.87
C LEU A 93 -6.32 2.15 -3.67
N ALA A 94 -7.55 1.71 -3.35
CA ALA A 94 -8.68 2.60 -3.13
C ALA A 94 -8.43 3.57 -1.96
N LEU A 95 -7.94 3.08 -0.82
CA LEU A 95 -7.61 3.91 0.32
C LEU A 95 -6.42 4.83 0.05
N GLY A 96 -5.42 4.36 -0.69
CA GLY A 96 -4.29 5.19 -1.13
C GLY A 96 -4.74 6.34 -2.03
N LEU A 97 -5.63 6.07 -2.97
CA LEU A 97 -6.24 7.07 -3.84
C LEU A 97 -7.11 8.06 -3.06
N TRP A 98 -7.87 7.57 -2.08
CA TRP A 98 -8.66 8.41 -1.18
C TRP A 98 -7.77 9.36 -0.37
N LEU A 99 -6.66 8.88 0.19
CA LEU A 99 -5.69 9.73 0.90
C LEU A 99 -5.12 10.82 0.01
N TRP A 100 -4.87 10.52 -1.26
CA TRP A 100 -4.36 11.50 -2.22
C TRP A 100 -5.43 12.49 -2.67
N LEU A 101 -6.59 12.00 -3.16
CA LEU A 101 -7.64 12.84 -3.76
C LEU A 101 -8.55 13.48 -2.71
N GLY A 102 -8.95 12.73 -1.67
CA GLY A 102 -9.88 13.19 -0.64
C GLY A 102 -9.22 14.08 0.40
N TYR A 103 -8.08 13.65 0.92
CA TYR A 103 -7.35 14.42 1.95
C TYR A 103 -6.24 15.32 1.39
N GLY A 104 -5.99 15.27 0.09
CA GLY A 104 -5.00 16.13 -0.56
C GLY A 104 -3.54 15.88 -0.16
N ILE A 105 -3.25 14.67 0.39
CA ILE A 105 -1.89 14.34 0.84
C ILE A 105 -0.95 14.31 -0.36
N GLY A 106 0.12 15.13 -0.30
CA GLY A 106 1.12 15.21 -1.37
C GLY A 106 0.72 16.11 -2.53
N ARG A 107 -0.26 17.02 -2.34
CA ARG A 107 -0.55 18.12 -3.28
C ARG A 107 0.25 19.35 -2.92
N GLY A 108 0.74 20.07 -3.93
CA GLY A 108 1.49 21.34 -3.77
C GLY A 108 2.95 21.23 -4.22
N PRO A 109 3.66 22.36 -4.25
CA PRO A 109 5.07 22.40 -4.63
C PRO A 109 5.93 21.64 -3.59
N GLY A 110 6.97 20.93 -4.04
CA GLY A 110 7.85 20.15 -3.17
C GLY A 110 7.35 18.74 -2.82
N ASN A 111 6.28 18.25 -3.46
CA ASN A 111 5.72 16.90 -3.20
C ASN A 111 6.07 15.88 -4.31
N GLY A 112 7.25 15.99 -4.91
CA GLY A 112 7.75 15.03 -5.92
C GLY A 112 7.80 13.59 -5.43
N TRP A 113 7.99 13.37 -4.13
CA TRP A 113 7.99 12.06 -3.49
C TRP A 113 6.70 11.26 -3.77
N LEU A 114 5.56 11.93 -3.92
CA LEU A 114 4.30 11.26 -4.24
C LEU A 114 4.30 10.70 -5.66
N HIS A 115 4.81 11.46 -6.63
CA HIS A 115 4.91 11.00 -8.03
C HIS A 115 5.86 9.80 -8.14
N ALA A 116 7.00 9.84 -7.43
CA ALA A 116 7.90 8.69 -7.33
C ALA A 116 7.20 7.48 -6.70
N LYS A 117 6.42 7.68 -5.64
CA LYS A 117 5.62 6.62 -5.00
C LYS A 117 4.58 6.03 -5.95
N LEU A 118 3.89 6.85 -6.74
CA LEU A 118 2.95 6.39 -7.76
C LEU A 118 3.65 5.54 -8.82
N GLY A 119 4.86 5.92 -9.23
CA GLY A 119 5.71 5.12 -10.12
C GLY A 119 6.00 3.72 -9.53
N ILE A 120 6.33 3.64 -8.23
CA ILE A 120 6.53 2.36 -7.54
C ILE A 120 5.23 1.55 -7.52
N VAL A 121 4.07 2.17 -7.29
CA VAL A 121 2.77 1.48 -7.32
C VAL A 121 2.50 0.88 -8.70
N VAL A 122 2.81 1.60 -9.78
CA VAL A 122 2.68 1.07 -11.16
C VAL A 122 3.60 -0.14 -11.37
N LEU A 123 4.85 -0.09 -10.90
CA LEU A 123 5.77 -1.23 -10.94
C LEU A 123 5.25 -2.42 -10.14
N LEU A 124 4.66 -2.18 -8.96
CA LEU A 124 4.04 -3.23 -8.14
C LEU A 124 2.83 -3.87 -8.83
N LEU A 125 1.99 -3.09 -9.51
CA LEU A 125 0.89 -3.61 -10.31
C LEU A 125 1.39 -4.45 -11.48
N GLY A 126 2.46 -4.00 -12.15
CA GLY A 126 3.14 -4.78 -13.19
C GLY A 126 3.68 -6.10 -12.66
N TYR A 127 4.31 -6.08 -11.48
CA TYR A 127 4.80 -7.27 -10.79
C TYR A 127 3.65 -8.23 -10.40
N HIS A 128 2.57 -7.69 -9.83
CA HIS A 128 1.37 -8.46 -9.50
C HIS A 128 0.78 -9.15 -10.73
N HIS A 129 0.67 -8.41 -11.84
CA HIS A 129 0.22 -8.97 -13.12
C HIS A 129 1.17 -10.07 -13.64
N ALA A 130 2.49 -9.84 -13.56
CA ALA A 130 3.49 -10.84 -13.94
C ALA A 130 3.34 -12.14 -13.13
N CYS A 131 3.07 -12.04 -11.82
CA CYS A 131 2.74 -13.20 -10.98
C CYS A 131 1.54 -13.99 -11.52
N GLY A 132 0.47 -13.29 -11.94
CA GLY A 132 -0.71 -13.92 -12.54
C GLY A 132 -0.39 -14.64 -13.87
N VAL A 133 0.41 -14.03 -14.73
CA VAL A 133 0.87 -14.64 -15.98
C VAL A 133 1.73 -15.87 -15.72
N LEU A 134 2.65 -15.79 -14.74
CA LEU A 134 3.50 -16.92 -14.37
C LEU A 134 2.68 -18.08 -13.79
N LEU A 135 1.69 -17.80 -12.95
CA LEU A 135 0.77 -18.81 -12.44
C LEU A 135 0.06 -19.56 -13.58
N ARG A 136 -0.49 -18.83 -14.55
CA ARG A 136 -1.12 -19.43 -15.73
C ARG A 136 -0.16 -20.32 -16.53
N ARG A 137 1.11 -19.89 -16.68
CA ARG A 137 2.13 -20.71 -17.37
C ARG A 137 2.41 -22.01 -16.64
N PHE A 138 2.39 -22.01 -15.31
CA PHE A 138 2.49 -23.25 -14.51
C PHE A 138 1.25 -24.14 -14.66
N GLU A 139 0.05 -23.55 -14.69
CA GLU A 139 -1.21 -24.29 -14.87
C GLU A 139 -1.26 -25.03 -16.21
N VAL A 140 -0.82 -24.36 -17.29
CA VAL A 140 -0.81 -24.92 -18.65
C VAL A 140 0.44 -25.78 -18.92
N GLY A 141 1.40 -25.84 -17.98
CA GLY A 141 2.64 -26.62 -18.15
C GLY A 141 3.66 -26.00 -19.10
N THR A 142 3.52 -24.72 -19.45
CA THR A 142 4.40 -24.00 -20.40
C THR A 142 5.52 -23.23 -19.71
N ASN A 143 5.71 -23.40 -18.40
CA ASN A 143 6.80 -22.73 -17.70
C ASN A 143 8.15 -23.31 -18.14
N ARG A 144 9.04 -22.40 -18.61
CA ARG A 144 10.43 -22.75 -19.01
C ARG A 144 11.47 -22.09 -18.10
N ARG A 145 11.03 -21.36 -17.04
CA ARG A 145 11.96 -20.65 -16.15
C ARG A 145 12.44 -21.56 -15.04
N SER A 146 13.72 -21.44 -14.70
CA SER A 146 14.35 -22.20 -13.64
C SER A 146 13.96 -21.72 -12.25
N HIS A 147 14.13 -22.58 -11.25
CA HIS A 147 13.93 -22.20 -9.84
C HIS A 147 14.85 -21.05 -9.39
N ALA A 148 16.08 -20.97 -9.92
CA ALA A 148 17.02 -19.89 -9.64
C ALA A 148 16.48 -18.52 -10.12
N TRP A 149 15.84 -18.48 -11.31
CA TRP A 149 15.20 -17.26 -11.79
C TRP A 149 14.09 -16.77 -10.85
N PHE A 150 13.28 -17.70 -10.29
CA PHE A 150 12.21 -17.33 -9.34
C PHE A 150 12.74 -16.84 -8.01
N ARG A 151 13.94 -17.28 -7.58
CA ARG A 151 14.62 -16.72 -6.40
C ARG A 151 14.93 -15.24 -6.60
N TRP A 152 15.57 -14.86 -7.70
CA TRP A 152 15.84 -13.46 -8.02
C TRP A 152 14.56 -12.65 -8.20
N PHE A 153 13.56 -13.22 -8.85
CA PHE A 153 12.26 -12.58 -9.00
C PHE A 153 11.60 -12.25 -7.65
N ASN A 154 11.82 -13.10 -6.63
CA ASN A 154 11.29 -12.88 -5.28
C ASN A 154 11.91 -11.67 -4.55
N GLU A 155 13.08 -11.21 -4.95
CA GLU A 155 13.73 -10.04 -4.30
C GLU A 155 13.13 -8.70 -4.77
N ALA A 156 12.53 -8.66 -5.95
CA ALA A 156 11.97 -7.43 -6.52
C ALA A 156 10.94 -6.73 -5.61
N PRO A 157 9.94 -7.42 -5.03
CA PRO A 157 8.98 -6.75 -4.15
C PRO A 157 9.60 -6.25 -2.84
N VAL A 158 10.70 -6.84 -2.35
CA VAL A 158 11.41 -6.37 -1.16
C VAL A 158 12.01 -4.99 -1.42
N ILE A 159 12.67 -4.83 -2.57
CA ILE A 159 13.26 -3.55 -2.98
C ILE A 159 12.16 -2.50 -3.19
N LEU A 160 11.06 -2.88 -3.86
CA LEU A 160 9.94 -1.96 -4.09
C LEU A 160 9.27 -1.54 -2.78
N LEU A 161 9.14 -2.43 -1.79
CA LEU A 161 8.62 -2.09 -0.47
C LEU A 161 9.54 -1.11 0.24
N LEU A 162 10.85 -1.38 0.26
CA LEU A 162 11.83 -0.51 0.90
C LEU A 162 11.75 0.90 0.33
N LEU A 163 11.76 1.03 -1.00
CA LEU A 163 11.65 2.33 -1.68
C LEU A 163 10.32 3.03 -1.36
N ALA A 164 9.20 2.30 -1.38
CA ALA A 164 7.89 2.86 -1.07
C ALA A 164 7.81 3.39 0.37
N VAL A 165 8.40 2.67 1.34
CA VAL A 165 8.45 3.09 2.75
C VAL A 165 9.36 4.29 2.93
N VAL A 166 10.57 4.28 2.35
CA VAL A 166 11.50 5.42 2.42
C VAL A 166 10.84 6.68 1.86
N LEU A 167 10.20 6.62 0.69
CA LEU A 167 9.50 7.77 0.11
C LEU A 167 8.33 8.25 0.98
N ALA A 168 7.62 7.34 1.64
CA ALA A 168 6.48 7.70 2.47
C ALA A 168 6.89 8.34 3.80
N VAL A 169 8.03 7.93 4.38
CA VAL A 169 8.50 8.35 5.71
C VAL A 169 9.44 9.55 5.59
N VAL A 170 10.47 9.45 4.75
CA VAL A 170 11.53 10.48 4.63
C VAL A 170 11.06 11.68 3.81
N LYS A 171 10.24 11.47 2.77
CA LYS A 171 9.76 12.53 1.85
C LYS A 171 10.91 13.41 1.37
N PRO A 172 11.89 12.86 0.64
CA PRO A 172 13.18 13.52 0.39
C PRO A 172 13.10 14.76 -0.54
N PHE A 173 12.00 14.99 -1.26
CA PHE A 173 11.79 16.11 -2.21
C PHE A 173 10.30 16.38 -2.43
#